data_b18fb069abe4c7063a95be593e93c7ff
#
_entry.id   b18fb069abe4c7063a95be593e93c7ff
#
_cell.length_a   1.000
_cell.length_b   1.000
_cell.length_c   1.000
_cell.angle_alpha   90.00
_cell.angle_beta   90.00
_cell.angle_gamma   90.00
#
_symmetry.space_group_name_H-M   'P 1'
#
loop_
_entity.id
_entity.type
_entity.pdbx_description
1 polymer ?
#
loop_
_entity_poly.entity_id
_entity_poly.type
_entity_poly.pdbx_seq_one_letter_code
_entity_poly.pdbx_strand_id
1 'polypeptide(L)'
;GESYGTMRSAGVANYLQETLGIALNGVILVSTVLDMRTLRFYQGDDISYILHLPTYAVSAWYHNKIKNKPKDLAAFAEEARKFAAGDYATALMKGADLSDAENEKIATQYAALTGLSTDYVLKAKLRIKEPQFTEELLRGEHLTVGRLDARYTGINQDLLSDGSSYDPQSTSISPAYITAFSDYYYNELKVNKMLTYRTSAYATPGFKWDWKHNKNFNNDAVPANTAVDLAEAMSHNPKLKVLAINGYYDLATPFYAAEYTFTHMGLEKRLQNNIILKYYEAGHMMYTDPASGKQFKKDV
;
A
#
# COMPACT_ATOMS: atom_id res chain seq x y z
N GLY A 1 10.30 -9.86 3.59
CA GLY A 1 10.43 -8.78 2.57
C GLY A 1 9.57 -7.59 2.90
N GLU A 2 9.93 -6.42 2.37
CA GLU A 2 9.18 -5.18 2.52
C GLU A 2 8.80 -4.63 1.14
N SER A 3 7.58 -4.06 1.01
CA SER A 3 7.13 -3.42 -0.21
C SER A 3 7.26 -4.36 -1.42
N TYR A 4 7.92 -3.96 -2.52
CA TYR A 4 8.28 -4.86 -3.62
C TYR A 4 8.95 -6.18 -3.13
N GLY A 5 9.72 -6.11 -2.05
CA GLY A 5 10.34 -7.30 -1.45
C GLY A 5 9.34 -8.36 -1.00
N THR A 6 8.07 -8.01 -0.76
CA THR A 6 7.01 -8.98 -0.44
C THR A 6 6.64 -9.83 -1.64
N MET A 7 6.55 -9.22 -2.84
CA MET A 7 6.41 -9.96 -4.11
C MET A 7 7.58 -10.92 -4.31
N ARG A 8 8.80 -10.41 -4.09
CA ARG A 8 10.00 -11.23 -4.21
C ARG A 8 10.02 -12.39 -3.21
N SER A 9 9.60 -12.15 -1.96
CA SER A 9 9.52 -13.20 -0.94
C SER A 9 8.53 -14.29 -1.31
N ALA A 10 7.37 -13.94 -1.87
CA ALA A 10 6.38 -14.89 -2.34
C ALA A 10 6.93 -15.77 -3.48
N GLY A 11 7.48 -15.15 -4.53
CA GLY A 11 8.08 -15.87 -5.66
C GLY A 11 9.27 -16.73 -5.24
N VAL A 12 10.15 -16.23 -4.36
CA VAL A 12 11.29 -17.01 -3.85
C VAL A 12 10.82 -18.18 -2.99
N ALA A 13 9.83 -18.00 -2.12
CA ALA A 13 9.30 -19.09 -1.31
C ALA A 13 8.79 -20.24 -2.17
N ASN A 14 8.07 -19.92 -3.24
CA ASN A 14 7.58 -20.90 -4.19
C ASN A 14 8.74 -21.57 -4.96
N TYR A 15 9.68 -20.79 -5.48
CA TYR A 15 10.84 -21.32 -6.21
C TYR A 15 11.69 -22.26 -5.34
N LEU A 16 11.97 -21.88 -4.09
CA LEU A 16 12.72 -22.73 -3.15
C LEU A 16 12.05 -24.08 -2.95
N GLN A 17 10.73 -24.06 -2.80
CA GLN A 17 9.96 -25.28 -2.55
C GLN A 17 9.84 -26.14 -3.82
N GLU A 18 9.38 -25.57 -4.93
CA GLU A 18 9.06 -26.32 -6.15
C GLU A 18 10.29 -26.75 -6.95
N THR A 19 11.35 -25.92 -6.91
CA THR A 19 12.55 -26.19 -7.73
C THR A 19 13.67 -26.82 -6.91
N LEU A 20 13.85 -26.40 -5.65
CA LEU A 20 14.99 -26.83 -4.84
C LEU A 20 14.62 -27.78 -3.70
N GLY A 21 13.33 -28.07 -3.49
CA GLY A 21 12.84 -28.94 -2.42
C GLY A 21 13.06 -28.37 -1.01
N ILE A 22 13.19 -27.05 -0.89
CA ILE A 22 13.42 -26.35 0.39
C ILE A 22 12.10 -25.77 0.89
N ALA A 23 11.52 -26.38 1.92
CA ALA A 23 10.30 -25.90 2.56
C ALA A 23 10.62 -24.86 3.64
N LEU A 24 9.95 -23.70 3.59
CA LEU A 24 10.05 -22.66 4.60
C LEU A 24 9.03 -22.88 5.73
N ASN A 25 9.40 -22.51 6.95
CA ASN A 25 8.47 -22.53 8.10
C ASN A 25 7.55 -21.30 8.11
N GLY A 26 8.04 -20.15 7.64
CA GLY A 26 7.27 -18.92 7.59
C GLY A 26 7.92 -17.83 6.75
N VAL A 27 7.10 -16.87 6.37
CA VAL A 27 7.54 -15.63 5.72
C VAL A 27 6.92 -14.43 6.43
N ILE A 28 7.67 -13.33 6.50
CA ILE A 28 7.21 -12.05 7.03
C ILE A 28 7.14 -11.08 5.87
N LEU A 29 5.96 -10.51 5.66
CA LEU A 29 5.65 -9.56 4.60
C LEU A 29 5.32 -8.21 5.25
N VAL A 30 6.15 -7.21 5.01
CA VAL A 30 6.02 -5.86 5.58
C VAL A 30 5.55 -4.90 4.51
N SER A 31 4.48 -4.15 4.79
CA SER A 31 3.88 -3.23 3.80
C SER A 31 3.60 -3.96 2.50
N THR A 32 2.67 -4.91 2.61
CA THR A 32 2.49 -6.01 1.65
C THR A 32 1.90 -5.57 0.34
N VAL A 33 2.56 -5.94 -0.76
CA VAL A 33 2.00 -5.97 -2.12
C VAL A 33 2.37 -7.28 -2.79
N LEU A 34 1.41 -8.03 -3.29
CA LEU A 34 1.63 -9.27 -4.05
C LEU A 34 1.01 -9.20 -5.45
N ASP A 35 0.02 -8.34 -5.65
CA ASP A 35 -0.63 -8.08 -6.92
C ASP A 35 -0.53 -6.59 -7.27
N MET A 36 0.25 -6.26 -8.31
CA MET A 36 0.45 -4.87 -8.75
C MET A 36 -0.82 -4.22 -9.31
N ARG A 37 -1.83 -5.00 -9.70
CA ARG A 37 -3.13 -4.47 -10.13
C ARG A 37 -3.79 -3.65 -9.03
N THR A 38 -3.63 -4.04 -7.78
CA THR A 38 -4.23 -3.36 -6.63
C THR A 38 -3.68 -1.95 -6.35
N LEU A 39 -2.56 -1.59 -6.98
CA LEU A 39 -1.87 -0.30 -6.81
C LEU A 39 -1.90 0.56 -8.08
N ARG A 40 -2.61 0.15 -9.14
CA ARG A 40 -2.59 0.84 -10.43
C ARG A 40 -3.96 1.40 -10.77
N PHE A 41 -4.02 2.68 -11.04
CA PHE A 41 -5.25 3.40 -11.40
C PHE A 41 -5.43 3.41 -12.92
N TYR A 42 -5.79 2.25 -13.48
CA TYR A 42 -6.07 2.14 -14.91
C TYR A 42 -7.49 2.62 -15.22
N GLN A 43 -7.65 3.20 -16.39
CA GLN A 43 -8.99 3.49 -16.90
C GLN A 43 -9.71 2.16 -17.20
N GLY A 44 -10.90 1.99 -16.65
CA GLY A 44 -11.71 0.78 -16.81
C GLY A 44 -11.43 -0.31 -15.77
N ASP A 45 -10.50 -0.08 -14.81
CA ASP A 45 -10.29 -0.95 -13.66
C ASP A 45 -10.49 -0.14 -12.36
N ASP A 46 -11.50 -0.49 -11.58
CA ASP A 46 -11.90 0.24 -10.39
C ASP A 46 -11.30 -0.30 -9.09
N ILE A 47 -10.59 -1.43 -9.14
CA ILE A 47 -10.13 -2.12 -7.93
C ILE A 47 -9.23 -1.25 -7.04
N SER A 48 -8.28 -0.51 -7.63
CA SER A 48 -7.35 0.34 -6.86
C SER A 48 -8.08 1.47 -6.14
N TYR A 49 -9.13 2.04 -6.74
CA TYR A 49 -9.93 3.10 -6.10
C TYR A 49 -10.67 2.57 -4.86
N ILE A 50 -11.24 1.36 -4.96
CA ILE A 50 -11.94 0.70 -3.84
C ILE A 50 -10.95 0.42 -2.71
N LEU A 51 -9.77 -0.12 -3.04
CA LEU A 51 -8.82 -0.60 -2.04
C LEU A 51 -8.03 0.53 -1.35
N HIS A 52 -7.92 1.71 -1.95
CA HIS A 52 -7.26 2.87 -1.32
C HIS A 52 -8.20 3.63 -0.36
N LEU A 53 -9.51 3.58 -0.57
CA LEU A 53 -10.47 4.37 0.20
C LEU A 53 -10.32 4.21 1.72
N PRO A 54 -10.18 3.00 2.30
CA PRO A 54 -10.01 2.88 3.74
C PRO A 54 -8.75 3.57 4.27
N THR A 55 -7.65 3.56 3.51
CA THR A 55 -6.42 4.28 3.89
C THR A 55 -6.61 5.80 3.78
N TYR A 56 -7.33 6.29 2.78
CA TYR A 56 -7.71 7.71 2.69
C TYR A 56 -8.51 8.14 3.91
N ALA A 57 -9.49 7.33 4.30
CA ALA A 57 -10.34 7.61 5.46
C ALA A 57 -9.52 7.74 6.75
N VAL A 58 -8.65 6.76 7.06
CA VAL A 58 -7.85 6.81 8.28
C VAL A 58 -6.79 7.92 8.25
N SER A 59 -6.27 8.28 7.07
CA SER A 59 -5.38 9.42 6.91
C SER A 59 -6.09 10.75 7.19
N ALA A 60 -7.30 10.91 6.67
CA ALA A 60 -8.16 12.07 6.98
C ALA A 60 -8.55 12.12 8.46
N TRP A 61 -8.79 10.95 9.06
CA TRP A 61 -9.03 10.84 10.50
C TRP A 61 -7.82 11.34 11.31
N TYR A 62 -6.60 10.96 10.95
CA TYR A 62 -5.39 11.44 11.61
C TYR A 62 -5.28 12.96 11.57
N HIS A 63 -5.52 13.57 10.42
CA HIS A 63 -5.44 15.01 10.20
C HIS A 63 -6.68 15.81 10.67
N ASN A 64 -7.59 15.19 11.42
CA ASN A 64 -8.79 15.81 11.95
C ASN A 64 -9.72 16.41 10.87
N LYS A 65 -9.74 15.80 9.67
CA LYS A 65 -10.60 16.23 8.56
C LYS A 65 -12.00 15.59 8.62
N ILE A 66 -12.24 14.69 9.55
CA ILE A 66 -13.51 14.00 9.72
C ILE A 66 -14.39 14.76 10.72
N LYS A 67 -15.60 15.13 10.29
CA LYS A 67 -16.61 15.68 11.20
C LYS A 67 -17.02 14.63 12.22
N ASN A 68 -17.19 15.03 13.49
CA ASN A 68 -17.53 14.10 14.58
C ASN A 68 -16.57 12.88 14.65
N LYS A 69 -15.28 13.15 14.54
CA LYS A 69 -14.21 12.17 14.49
C LYS A 69 -14.42 11.04 15.52
N PRO A 70 -14.58 9.78 15.07
CA PRO A 70 -14.66 8.63 15.97
C PRO A 70 -13.40 8.49 16.81
N LYS A 71 -13.52 8.00 18.05
CA LYS A 71 -12.35 7.80 18.94
C LYS A 71 -11.54 6.56 18.58
N ASP A 72 -12.20 5.52 18.08
CA ASP A 72 -11.60 4.23 17.76
C ASP A 72 -11.23 4.19 16.29
N LEU A 73 -9.93 4.19 16.00
CA LEU A 73 -9.37 4.13 14.66
C LEU A 73 -9.72 2.82 13.96
N ALA A 74 -9.66 1.69 14.67
CA ALA A 74 -9.91 0.38 14.06
C ALA A 74 -11.38 0.23 13.66
N ALA A 75 -12.30 0.72 14.52
CA ALA A 75 -13.73 0.74 14.19
C ALA A 75 -14.03 1.66 13.00
N PHE A 76 -13.37 2.81 12.91
CA PHE A 76 -13.52 3.72 11.77
C PHE A 76 -12.94 3.12 10.47
N ALA A 77 -11.79 2.47 10.55
CA ALA A 77 -11.22 1.75 9.41
C ALA A 77 -12.17 0.64 8.92
N GLU A 78 -12.87 -0.03 9.83
CA GLU A 78 -13.86 -1.05 9.47
C GLU A 78 -15.12 -0.45 8.80
N GLU A 79 -15.58 0.72 9.26
CA GLU A 79 -16.64 1.48 8.59
C GLU A 79 -16.24 1.82 7.15
N ALA A 80 -15.01 2.30 6.96
CA ALA A 80 -14.49 2.63 5.64
C ALA A 80 -14.37 1.39 4.73
N ARG A 81 -13.95 0.22 5.27
CA ARG A 81 -13.93 -1.06 4.51
C ARG A 81 -15.33 -1.45 4.04
N LYS A 82 -16.33 -1.37 4.92
CA LYS A 82 -17.72 -1.71 4.59
C LYS A 82 -18.27 -0.82 3.48
N PHE A 83 -18.02 0.48 3.56
CA PHE A 83 -18.42 1.40 2.49
C PHE A 83 -17.68 1.09 1.19
N ALA A 84 -16.37 0.86 1.24
CA ALA A 84 -15.55 0.58 0.08
C ALA A 84 -16.00 -0.69 -0.65
N ALA A 85 -16.23 -1.80 0.08
CA ALA A 85 -16.64 -3.08 -0.50
C ALA A 85 -18.15 -3.17 -0.84
N GLY A 86 -18.95 -2.26 -0.29
CA GLY A 86 -20.42 -2.24 -0.46
C GLY A 86 -20.88 -1.19 -1.46
N ASP A 87 -21.40 -0.09 -0.93
CA ASP A 87 -22.07 0.95 -1.71
C ASP A 87 -21.14 1.58 -2.76
N TYR A 88 -19.88 1.84 -2.39
CA TYR A 88 -18.92 2.45 -3.31
C TYR A 88 -18.53 1.51 -4.47
N ALA A 89 -18.20 0.25 -4.19
CA ALA A 89 -17.90 -0.73 -5.23
C ALA A 89 -19.10 -0.94 -6.16
N THR A 90 -20.31 -0.99 -5.59
CA THR A 90 -21.56 -1.13 -6.37
C THR A 90 -21.78 0.08 -7.29
N ALA A 91 -21.52 1.29 -6.79
CA ALA A 91 -21.64 2.51 -7.59
C ALA A 91 -20.62 2.54 -8.75
N LEU A 92 -19.37 2.17 -8.47
CA LEU A 92 -18.34 2.11 -9.52
C LEU A 92 -18.67 1.07 -10.60
N MET A 93 -19.25 -0.08 -10.21
CA MET A 93 -19.66 -1.14 -11.14
C MET A 93 -20.78 -0.68 -12.09
N LYS A 94 -21.67 0.22 -11.66
CA LYS A 94 -22.70 0.81 -12.54
C LYS A 94 -22.09 1.72 -13.62
N GLY A 95 -20.93 2.32 -13.35
CA GLY A 95 -20.25 3.20 -14.30
C GLY A 95 -21.15 4.36 -14.79
N ALA A 96 -21.37 4.45 -16.08
CA ALA A 96 -22.21 5.48 -16.70
C ALA A 96 -23.73 5.31 -16.44
N ASP A 97 -24.16 4.17 -15.97
CA ASP A 97 -25.57 3.89 -15.64
C ASP A 97 -25.93 4.36 -14.22
N LEU A 98 -24.97 4.91 -13.45
CA LEU A 98 -25.23 5.49 -12.15
C LEU A 98 -26.02 6.78 -12.30
N SER A 99 -27.20 6.86 -11.68
CA SER A 99 -28.01 8.09 -11.72
C SER A 99 -27.34 9.25 -10.99
N ASP A 100 -27.67 10.48 -11.34
CA ASP A 100 -27.12 11.69 -10.69
C ASP A 100 -27.39 11.68 -9.16
N ALA A 101 -28.58 11.27 -8.74
CA ALA A 101 -28.95 11.19 -7.35
C ALA A 101 -28.13 10.13 -6.57
N GLU A 102 -27.87 8.97 -7.17
CA GLU A 102 -26.99 7.96 -6.59
C GLU A 102 -25.54 8.44 -6.53
N ASN A 103 -25.07 9.08 -7.61
CA ASN A 103 -23.73 9.65 -7.68
C ASN A 103 -23.50 10.69 -6.57
N GLU A 104 -24.44 11.62 -6.38
CA GLU A 104 -24.42 12.63 -5.32
C GLU A 104 -24.40 11.98 -3.92
N LYS A 105 -25.24 10.96 -3.70
CA LYS A 105 -25.28 10.21 -2.44
C LYS A 105 -23.93 9.56 -2.12
N ILE A 106 -23.37 8.86 -3.08
CA ILE A 106 -22.08 8.16 -2.90
C ILE A 106 -20.94 9.15 -2.71
N ALA A 107 -20.91 10.25 -3.49
CA ALA A 107 -19.91 11.30 -3.34
C ALA A 107 -19.96 11.95 -1.95
N THR A 108 -21.15 12.17 -1.41
CA THR A 108 -21.34 12.72 -0.06
C THR A 108 -20.84 11.77 1.03
N GLN A 109 -21.11 10.48 0.91
CA GLN A 109 -20.58 9.46 1.85
C GLN A 109 -19.06 9.34 1.77
N TYR A 110 -18.52 9.33 0.53
CA TYR A 110 -17.08 9.33 0.29
C TYR A 110 -16.40 10.54 0.93
N ALA A 111 -16.93 11.73 0.68
CA ALA A 111 -16.45 12.99 1.24
C ALA A 111 -16.47 12.97 2.79
N ALA A 112 -17.53 12.45 3.39
CA ALA A 112 -17.66 12.34 4.85
C ALA A 112 -16.58 11.43 5.47
N LEU A 113 -16.18 10.35 4.78
CA LEU A 113 -15.15 9.42 5.23
C LEU A 113 -13.73 9.92 4.96
N THR A 114 -13.51 10.70 3.91
CA THR A 114 -12.16 11.06 3.45
C THR A 114 -11.77 12.51 3.72
N GLY A 115 -12.71 13.32 4.24
CA GLY A 115 -12.46 14.74 4.51
C GLY A 115 -12.35 15.62 3.27
N LEU A 116 -12.53 15.05 2.08
CA LEU A 116 -12.56 15.79 0.82
C LEU A 116 -13.92 16.48 0.62
N SER A 117 -14.01 17.44 -0.30
CA SER A 117 -15.31 18.04 -0.63
C SER A 117 -16.11 17.12 -1.57
N THR A 118 -17.45 17.13 -1.42
CA THR A 118 -18.35 16.40 -2.34
C THR A 118 -18.15 16.83 -3.79
N ASP A 119 -17.95 18.14 -4.02
CA ASP A 119 -17.66 18.68 -5.35
C ASP A 119 -16.38 18.11 -5.97
N TYR A 120 -15.31 17.96 -5.17
CA TYR A 120 -14.07 17.32 -5.64
C TYR A 120 -14.29 15.86 -6.01
N VAL A 121 -15.01 15.12 -5.17
CA VAL A 121 -15.33 13.69 -5.43
C VAL A 121 -16.17 13.53 -6.69
N LEU A 122 -17.16 14.40 -6.91
CA LEU A 122 -17.99 14.41 -8.12
C LEU A 122 -17.18 14.75 -9.37
N LYS A 123 -16.30 15.77 -9.32
CA LYS A 123 -15.38 16.11 -10.43
C LYS A 123 -14.42 14.98 -10.77
N ALA A 124 -13.98 14.22 -9.79
CA ALA A 124 -13.19 13.02 -9.97
C ALA A 124 -14.00 11.80 -10.45
N LYS A 125 -15.32 11.94 -10.65
CA LYS A 125 -16.24 10.85 -11.01
C LYS A 125 -16.13 9.67 -10.06
N LEU A 126 -16.07 9.95 -8.77
CA LEU A 126 -15.82 9.02 -7.66
C LEU A 126 -14.43 8.34 -7.66
N ARG A 127 -13.55 8.63 -8.61
CA ARG A 127 -12.28 7.93 -8.87
C ARG A 127 -11.08 8.82 -8.54
N ILE A 128 -10.76 8.92 -7.25
CA ILE A 128 -9.64 9.71 -6.73
C ILE A 128 -8.40 8.84 -6.68
N LYS A 129 -7.35 9.22 -7.38
CA LYS A 129 -6.05 8.56 -7.39
C LYS A 129 -5.26 8.93 -6.13
N GLU A 130 -4.30 8.07 -5.75
CA GLU A 130 -3.45 8.33 -4.59
C GLU A 130 -2.73 9.69 -4.66
N PRO A 131 -2.08 10.10 -5.79
CA PRO A 131 -1.45 11.43 -5.85
C PRO A 131 -2.43 12.59 -5.70
N GLN A 132 -3.66 12.44 -6.19
CA GLN A 132 -4.71 13.45 -6.02
C GLN A 132 -5.16 13.57 -4.55
N PHE A 133 -5.27 12.45 -3.85
CA PHE A 133 -5.61 12.46 -2.43
C PHE A 133 -4.51 13.10 -1.57
N THR A 134 -3.24 12.70 -1.78
CA THR A 134 -2.12 13.27 -1.02
C THR A 134 -2.01 14.78 -1.15
N GLU A 135 -2.35 15.29 -2.31
CA GLU A 135 -2.31 16.71 -2.62
C GLU A 135 -3.55 17.45 -2.08
N GLU A 136 -4.76 16.87 -2.23
CA GLU A 136 -6.02 17.57 -1.93
C GLU A 136 -6.33 17.63 -0.44
N LEU A 137 -5.97 16.60 0.34
CA LEU A 137 -6.39 16.49 1.75
C LEU A 137 -6.10 17.75 2.58
N LEU A 138 -4.91 18.33 2.40
CA LEU A 138 -4.45 19.51 3.14
C LEU A 138 -4.16 20.73 2.23
N ARG A 139 -4.63 20.71 0.99
CA ARG A 139 -4.42 21.79 0.01
C ARG A 139 -4.82 23.18 0.56
N GLY A 140 -5.92 23.26 1.28
CA GLY A 140 -6.38 24.51 1.92
C GLY A 140 -5.46 25.03 3.02
N GLU A 141 -4.56 24.22 3.53
CA GLU A 141 -3.51 24.56 4.50
C GLU A 141 -2.15 24.79 3.82
N HIS A 142 -2.09 24.72 2.49
CA HIS A 142 -0.88 24.80 1.67
C HIS A 142 0.11 23.65 1.97
N LEU A 143 -0.41 22.50 2.37
CA LEU A 143 0.36 21.31 2.70
C LEU A 143 -0.03 20.14 1.79
N THR A 144 0.91 19.20 1.62
CA THR A 144 0.70 17.87 1.07
C THR A 144 1.00 16.82 2.12
N VAL A 145 0.43 15.62 2.01
CA VAL A 145 0.72 14.49 2.91
C VAL A 145 1.65 13.48 2.26
N GLY A 146 2.38 12.72 3.07
CA GLY A 146 3.29 11.69 2.60
C GLY A 146 2.56 10.49 1.99
N ARG A 147 3.10 9.98 0.89
CA ARG A 147 2.65 8.73 0.29
C ARG A 147 3.09 7.51 1.10
N LEU A 148 4.33 7.52 1.60
CA LEU A 148 4.85 6.43 2.42
C LEU A 148 4.28 6.45 3.84
N ASP A 149 3.97 7.62 4.38
CA ASP A 149 3.27 7.77 5.66
C ASP A 149 2.46 9.06 5.62
N ALA A 150 1.16 8.95 5.51
CA ALA A 150 0.25 10.08 5.39
C ALA A 150 0.22 11.00 6.63
N ARG A 151 0.84 10.61 7.74
CA ARG A 151 0.98 11.48 8.93
C ARG A 151 2.01 12.60 8.72
N TYR A 152 3.00 12.36 7.85
CA TYR A 152 3.99 13.38 7.49
C TYR A 152 3.37 14.41 6.56
N THR A 153 3.69 15.67 6.80
CA THR A 153 3.26 16.79 5.96
C THR A 153 4.44 17.55 5.41
N GLY A 154 4.27 18.15 4.25
CA GLY A 154 5.27 19.01 3.62
C GLY A 154 4.62 20.22 2.95
N ILE A 155 5.43 21.22 2.63
CA ILE A 155 4.96 22.42 1.93
C ILE A 155 4.53 22.02 0.52
N ASN A 156 3.31 22.35 0.16
CA ASN A 156 2.82 22.20 -1.20
C ASN A 156 3.34 23.36 -2.06
N GLN A 157 4.17 23.05 -3.05
CA GLN A 157 4.80 24.06 -3.90
C GLN A 157 3.90 24.54 -5.05
N ASP A 158 2.95 23.69 -5.49
CA ASP A 158 2.02 24.00 -6.56
C ASP A 158 0.60 23.54 -6.19
N LEU A 159 -0.19 24.48 -5.69
CA LEU A 159 -1.57 24.24 -5.24
C LEU A 159 -2.53 23.84 -6.37
N LEU A 160 -2.12 23.87 -7.61
CA LEU A 160 -2.91 23.45 -8.77
C LEU A 160 -2.50 22.09 -9.31
N SER A 161 -1.41 21.53 -8.78
CA SER A 161 -0.93 20.19 -9.18
C SER A 161 -1.92 19.08 -8.81
N ASP A 162 -1.93 18.02 -9.59
CA ASP A 162 -2.65 16.76 -9.31
C ASP A 162 -1.86 15.79 -8.41
N GLY A 163 -0.67 16.17 -7.96
CA GLY A 163 0.17 15.33 -7.11
C GLY A 163 1.42 16.06 -6.62
N SER A 164 1.91 15.67 -5.47
CA SER A 164 3.10 16.26 -4.86
C SER A 164 4.36 15.94 -5.67
N SER A 165 5.27 16.92 -5.75
CA SER A 165 6.59 16.76 -6.39
C SER A 165 7.57 15.93 -5.55
N TYR A 166 7.27 15.64 -4.30
CA TYR A 166 8.11 14.89 -3.37
C TYR A 166 7.28 14.19 -2.29
N ASP A 167 7.89 13.22 -1.62
CA ASP A 167 7.28 12.57 -0.46
C ASP A 167 7.80 13.18 0.84
N PRO A 168 6.93 13.78 1.67
CA PRO A 168 7.32 14.41 2.94
C PRO A 168 8.01 13.48 3.92
N GLN A 169 7.64 12.20 4.00
CA GLN A 169 8.34 11.26 4.85
C GLN A 169 9.76 11.03 4.34
N SER A 170 9.92 10.75 3.05
CA SER A 170 11.24 10.51 2.45
C SER A 170 12.19 11.68 2.70
N THR A 171 11.73 12.92 2.49
CA THR A 171 12.58 14.09 2.72
C THR A 171 12.92 14.29 4.19
N SER A 172 12.02 13.92 5.10
CA SER A 172 12.25 14.08 6.54
C SER A 172 13.28 13.08 7.10
N ILE A 173 13.29 11.83 6.61
CA ILE A 173 14.11 10.77 7.20
C ILE A 173 15.38 10.46 6.39
N SER A 174 15.36 10.59 5.06
CA SER A 174 16.44 10.15 4.18
C SER A 174 17.81 10.76 4.53
N PRO A 175 17.95 12.04 4.87
CA PRO A 175 19.27 12.62 5.18
C PRO A 175 19.96 11.92 6.36
N ALA A 176 19.21 11.63 7.44
CA ALA A 176 19.74 10.95 8.61
C ALA A 176 20.13 9.49 8.30
N TYR A 177 19.26 8.76 7.59
CA TYR A 177 19.54 7.38 7.21
C TYR A 177 20.71 7.26 6.22
N ILE A 178 20.79 8.13 5.22
CA ILE A 178 21.91 8.13 4.26
C ILE A 178 23.24 8.40 4.97
N THR A 179 23.26 9.35 5.89
CA THR A 179 24.46 9.69 6.65
C THR A 179 24.90 8.53 7.55
N ALA A 180 24.00 7.97 8.35
CA ALA A 180 24.30 6.85 9.23
C ALA A 180 24.70 5.59 8.45
N PHE A 181 23.98 5.29 7.35
CA PHE A 181 24.32 4.15 6.50
C PHE A 181 25.69 4.31 5.83
N SER A 182 26.00 5.49 5.33
CA SER A 182 27.30 5.76 4.69
C SER A 182 28.45 5.58 5.68
N ASP A 183 28.29 6.04 6.91
CA ASP A 183 29.28 5.85 7.96
C ASP A 183 29.48 4.36 8.27
N TYR A 184 28.42 3.63 8.52
CA TYR A 184 28.43 2.18 8.75
C TYR A 184 29.05 1.41 7.57
N TYR A 185 28.63 1.73 6.35
CA TYR A 185 29.03 1.03 5.12
C TYR A 185 30.52 1.18 4.84
N TYR A 186 31.06 2.41 4.93
CA TYR A 186 32.45 2.68 4.60
C TYR A 186 33.40 2.52 5.79
N ASN A 187 32.96 2.82 7.01
CA ASN A 187 33.84 2.86 8.16
C ASN A 187 33.80 1.60 9.01
N GLU A 188 32.64 0.93 9.13
CA GLU A 188 32.54 -0.34 9.88
C GLU A 188 32.69 -1.55 8.95
N LEU A 189 31.88 -1.64 7.88
CA LEU A 189 31.96 -2.75 6.93
C LEU A 189 33.18 -2.68 6.01
N LYS A 190 33.94 -1.58 6.03
CA LYS A 190 35.17 -1.39 5.24
C LYS A 190 34.97 -1.59 3.73
N VAL A 191 33.78 -1.27 3.20
CA VAL A 191 33.55 -1.37 1.76
C VAL A 191 34.42 -0.36 1.03
N ASN A 192 34.98 -0.80 -0.11
CA ASN A 192 35.88 0.04 -0.89
C ASN A 192 35.19 1.36 -1.31
N LYS A 193 35.76 2.50 -0.90
CA LYS A 193 35.22 3.85 -1.17
C LYS A 193 35.17 4.21 -2.67
N MET A 194 35.89 3.47 -3.51
CA MET A 194 35.79 3.63 -4.96
C MET A 194 34.50 3.00 -5.55
N LEU A 195 33.79 2.18 -4.77
CA LEU A 195 32.50 1.61 -5.15
C LEU A 195 31.38 2.53 -4.67
N THR A 196 30.71 3.18 -5.61
CA THR A 196 29.55 4.02 -5.28
C THR A 196 28.36 3.15 -4.86
N TYR A 197 27.88 3.36 -3.64
CA TYR A 197 26.59 2.77 -3.23
C TYR A 197 25.45 3.50 -3.95
N ARG A 198 24.62 2.72 -4.64
CA ARG A 198 23.44 3.26 -5.35
C ARG A 198 22.19 2.99 -4.52
N THR A 199 21.56 4.04 -4.07
CA THR A 199 20.32 3.98 -3.30
C THR A 199 19.13 3.50 -4.15
N SER A 200 19.20 3.65 -5.47
CA SER A 200 18.19 3.19 -6.40
C SER A 200 18.84 2.62 -7.67
N ALA A 201 18.40 1.41 -8.05
CA ALA A 201 18.80 0.81 -9.32
C ALA A 201 18.34 1.63 -10.54
N TYR A 202 17.20 2.33 -10.42
CA TYR A 202 16.67 3.19 -11.49
C TYR A 202 17.60 4.38 -11.82
N ALA A 203 18.47 4.78 -10.91
CA ALA A 203 19.51 5.78 -11.17
C ALA A 203 20.68 5.25 -12.02
N THR A 204 20.67 3.94 -12.37
CA THR A 204 21.71 3.33 -13.20
C THR A 204 21.36 3.51 -14.67
N PRO A 205 22.23 4.13 -15.49
CA PRO A 205 22.01 4.27 -16.93
C PRO A 205 21.76 2.89 -17.57
N GLY A 206 20.70 2.80 -18.37
CA GLY A 206 20.32 1.55 -19.06
C GLY A 206 19.63 0.49 -18.19
N PHE A 207 19.45 0.74 -16.90
CA PHE A 207 18.69 -0.18 -16.06
C PHE A 207 17.23 -0.25 -16.51
N LYS A 208 16.75 -1.49 -16.71
CA LYS A 208 15.35 -1.77 -17.01
C LYS A 208 14.90 -2.90 -16.10
N TRP A 209 13.86 -2.64 -15.31
CA TRP A 209 13.24 -3.67 -14.50
C TRP A 209 12.28 -4.48 -15.35
N ASP A 210 12.39 -5.80 -15.33
CA ASP A 210 11.42 -6.69 -15.95
C ASP A 210 10.28 -6.97 -14.96
N TRP A 211 9.10 -6.40 -15.24
CA TRP A 211 7.88 -6.61 -14.47
C TRP A 211 7.08 -7.83 -14.90
N LYS A 212 7.56 -8.59 -15.88
CA LYS A 212 6.86 -9.78 -16.34
C LYS A 212 6.94 -10.89 -15.30
N HIS A 213 5.80 -11.28 -14.80
CA HIS A 213 5.66 -12.42 -13.92
C HIS A 213 4.29 -13.05 -14.16
N ASN A 214 4.20 -13.87 -15.20
CA ASN A 214 2.96 -14.46 -15.69
C ASN A 214 3.04 -15.97 -15.65
N LYS A 215 2.90 -16.55 -14.46
CA LYS A 215 2.93 -18.01 -14.29
C LYS A 215 1.80 -18.70 -15.07
N ASN A 216 0.65 -18.04 -15.20
CA ASN A 216 -0.57 -18.60 -15.77
C ASN A 216 -0.99 -18.00 -17.12
N PHE A 217 -0.27 -16.99 -17.63
CA PHE A 217 -0.64 -16.25 -18.84
C PHE A 217 0.57 -16.12 -19.75
N ASN A 218 0.73 -17.03 -20.66
CA ASN A 218 1.81 -17.05 -21.65
C ASN A 218 1.88 -15.73 -22.42
N ASN A 219 2.80 -14.84 -22.07
CA ASN A 219 3.09 -13.57 -22.74
C ASN A 219 2.03 -12.47 -22.71
N ASP A 220 0.92 -12.61 -21.99
CA ASP A 220 -0.07 -11.54 -21.85
C ASP A 220 0.51 -10.40 -21.01
N ALA A 221 0.19 -9.18 -21.42
CA ALA A 221 0.60 -7.97 -20.71
C ALA A 221 -0.33 -7.72 -19.51
N VAL A 222 -0.12 -8.46 -18.43
CA VAL A 222 -0.84 -8.28 -17.17
C VAL A 222 0.08 -7.75 -16.07
N PRO A 223 -0.43 -7.01 -15.10
CA PRO A 223 0.37 -6.60 -13.93
C PRO A 223 0.98 -7.80 -13.21
N ALA A 224 2.21 -7.65 -12.72
CA ALA A 224 2.88 -8.71 -11.97
C ALA A 224 2.06 -9.09 -10.73
N ASN A 225 1.83 -10.40 -10.56
CA ASN A 225 1.09 -10.97 -9.44
C ASN A 225 1.81 -12.21 -8.90
N THR A 226 2.33 -12.11 -7.69
CA THR A 226 3.01 -13.20 -6.98
C THR A 226 2.16 -13.81 -5.86
N ALA A 227 0.91 -13.37 -5.73
CA ALA A 227 -0.03 -14.00 -4.80
C ALA A 227 -0.30 -15.47 -5.19
N VAL A 228 -0.28 -15.76 -6.50
CA VAL A 228 -0.41 -17.12 -7.03
C VAL A 228 0.75 -18.03 -6.60
N ASP A 229 1.98 -17.49 -6.55
CA ASP A 229 3.16 -18.21 -6.07
C ASP A 229 3.04 -18.54 -4.58
N LEU A 230 2.61 -17.56 -3.79
CA LEU A 230 2.39 -17.77 -2.36
C LEU A 230 1.30 -18.80 -2.08
N ALA A 231 0.20 -18.74 -2.83
CA ALA A 231 -0.90 -19.68 -2.70
C ALA A 231 -0.46 -21.13 -3.04
N GLU A 232 0.35 -21.29 -4.08
CA GLU A 232 0.92 -22.59 -4.45
C GLU A 232 1.88 -23.10 -3.38
N ALA A 233 2.84 -22.27 -2.92
CA ALA A 233 3.76 -22.63 -1.86
C ALA A 233 3.04 -23.04 -0.57
N MET A 234 1.97 -22.32 -0.17
CA MET A 234 1.15 -22.67 0.98
C MET A 234 0.33 -23.94 0.78
N SER A 235 -0.12 -24.20 -0.46
CA SER A 235 -0.90 -25.40 -0.78
C SER A 235 -0.04 -26.65 -0.72
N HIS A 236 1.20 -26.57 -1.20
CA HIS A 236 2.16 -27.68 -1.16
C HIS A 236 2.85 -27.81 0.21
N ASN A 237 2.92 -26.74 0.99
CA ASN A 237 3.41 -26.75 2.36
C ASN A 237 2.34 -26.18 3.32
N PRO A 238 1.35 -26.99 3.75
CA PRO A 238 0.26 -26.53 4.63
C PRO A 238 0.72 -26.07 6.03
N LYS A 239 2.00 -26.19 6.35
CA LYS A 239 2.60 -25.71 7.60
C LYS A 239 3.22 -24.32 7.46
N LEU A 240 3.39 -23.82 6.23
CA LEU A 240 3.93 -22.49 5.98
C LEU A 240 3.03 -21.42 6.63
N LYS A 241 3.65 -20.58 7.47
CA LYS A 241 2.97 -19.44 8.11
C LYS A 241 3.34 -18.14 7.40
N VAL A 242 2.39 -17.24 7.30
CA VAL A 242 2.57 -15.90 6.74
C VAL A 242 2.20 -14.88 7.79
N LEU A 243 3.14 -14.00 8.16
CA LEU A 243 2.87 -12.82 8.95
C LEU A 243 2.90 -11.61 8.01
N ALA A 244 1.74 -11.03 7.75
CA ALA A 244 1.59 -9.83 6.92
C ALA A 244 1.32 -8.61 7.81
N ILE A 245 2.16 -7.61 7.67
CA ILE A 245 2.20 -6.42 8.51
C ILE A 245 1.98 -5.19 7.64
N ASN A 246 1.00 -4.35 8.01
CA ASN A 246 0.62 -3.17 7.25
C ASN A 246 0.43 -1.96 8.17
N GLY A 247 0.83 -0.78 7.70
CA GLY A 247 0.54 0.48 8.37
C GLY A 247 -0.82 1.04 7.95
N TYR A 248 -1.57 1.59 8.89
CA TYR A 248 -2.86 2.25 8.57
C TYR A 248 -2.71 3.44 7.65
N TYR A 249 -1.58 4.17 7.73
CA TYR A 249 -1.33 5.41 7.00
C TYR A 249 -0.42 5.24 5.77
N ASP A 250 -0.25 3.99 5.32
CA ASP A 250 0.55 3.63 4.14
C ASP A 250 -0.29 3.76 2.86
N LEU A 251 -0.06 4.84 2.11
CA LEU A 251 -0.71 5.07 0.81
C LEU A 251 0.03 4.37 -0.34
N ALA A 252 1.26 3.90 -0.11
CA ALA A 252 2.05 3.20 -1.12
C ALA A 252 1.60 1.76 -1.31
N THR A 253 1.27 1.08 -0.19
CA THR A 253 0.73 -0.29 -0.17
C THR A 253 -0.41 -0.38 0.85
N PRO A 254 -1.62 0.10 0.46
CA PRO A 254 -2.75 0.20 1.38
C PRO A 254 -3.09 -1.11 2.05
N PHE A 255 -3.36 -1.08 3.34
CA PHE A 255 -3.64 -2.29 4.12
C PHE A 255 -4.81 -3.10 3.55
N TYR A 256 -5.84 -2.44 3.01
CA TYR A 256 -6.99 -3.13 2.45
C TYR A 256 -6.67 -3.81 1.10
N ALA A 257 -5.68 -3.32 0.36
CA ALA A 257 -5.18 -4.00 -0.84
C ALA A 257 -4.50 -5.34 -0.48
N ALA A 258 -3.75 -5.39 0.63
CA ALA A 258 -3.18 -6.63 1.13
C ALA A 258 -4.28 -7.63 1.57
N GLU A 259 -5.28 -7.19 2.33
CA GLU A 259 -6.43 -8.00 2.74
C GLU A 259 -7.16 -8.60 1.55
N TYR A 260 -7.48 -7.76 0.55
CA TYR A 260 -8.10 -8.20 -0.69
C TYR A 260 -7.28 -9.29 -1.38
N THR A 261 -5.98 -9.05 -1.53
CA THR A 261 -5.09 -9.99 -2.22
C THR A 261 -5.07 -11.36 -1.53
N PHE A 262 -4.94 -11.41 -0.20
CA PHE A 262 -4.94 -12.66 0.54
C PHE A 262 -6.25 -13.44 0.43
N THR A 263 -7.36 -12.75 0.38
CA THR A 263 -8.68 -13.39 0.25
C THR A 263 -9.03 -13.81 -1.18
N HIS A 264 -8.30 -13.28 -2.19
CA HIS A 264 -8.57 -13.52 -3.62
C HIS A 264 -7.47 -14.31 -4.35
N MET A 265 -6.42 -14.78 -3.66
CA MET A 265 -5.33 -15.52 -4.30
C MET A 265 -5.64 -17.01 -4.56
N GLY A 266 -6.90 -17.44 -4.35
CA GLY A 266 -7.31 -18.82 -4.65
C GLY A 266 -6.86 -19.86 -3.62
N LEU A 267 -6.34 -19.44 -2.47
CA LEU A 267 -5.91 -20.33 -1.41
C LEU A 267 -7.10 -21.04 -0.75
N GLU A 268 -6.96 -22.35 -0.51
CA GLU A 268 -7.98 -23.16 0.16
C GLU A 268 -8.29 -22.58 1.56
N LYS A 269 -9.59 -22.52 1.92
CA LYS A 269 -10.10 -21.78 3.08
C LYS A 269 -9.42 -22.17 4.41
N ARG A 270 -9.16 -23.44 4.65
CA ARG A 270 -8.50 -23.91 5.90
C ARG A 270 -7.08 -23.36 6.04
N LEU A 271 -6.38 -23.07 4.93
CA LEU A 271 -5.02 -22.52 4.92
C LEU A 271 -4.99 -21.02 5.16
N GLN A 272 -6.12 -20.32 5.00
CA GLN A 272 -6.23 -18.89 5.35
C GLN A 272 -5.89 -18.64 6.83
N ASN A 273 -6.11 -19.62 7.71
CA ASN A 273 -5.73 -19.53 9.13
C ASN A 273 -4.19 -19.47 9.37
N ASN A 274 -3.41 -19.76 8.36
CA ASN A 274 -1.94 -19.62 8.40
C ASN A 274 -1.46 -18.21 8.06
N ILE A 275 -2.36 -17.33 7.63
CA ILE A 275 -2.07 -15.92 7.34
C ILE A 275 -2.49 -15.08 8.53
N ILE A 276 -1.54 -14.43 9.16
CA ILE A 276 -1.75 -13.54 10.29
C ILE A 276 -1.58 -12.10 9.81
N LEU A 277 -2.65 -11.31 9.92
CA LEU A 277 -2.64 -9.90 9.55
C LEU A 277 -2.43 -9.05 10.81
N LYS A 278 -1.50 -8.10 10.74
CA LYS A 278 -1.23 -7.12 11.80
C LYS A 278 -1.25 -5.71 11.23
N TYR A 279 -1.78 -4.79 12.02
CA TYR A 279 -1.93 -3.39 11.66
C TYR A 279 -1.27 -2.49 12.68
N TYR A 280 -0.61 -1.43 12.21
CA TYR A 280 0.09 -0.48 13.06
C TYR A 280 -0.37 0.94 12.77
N GLU A 281 -0.43 1.78 13.79
CA GLU A 281 -0.67 3.21 13.63
C GLU A 281 0.59 3.91 13.08
N ALA A 282 1.03 3.47 11.92
CA ALA A 282 2.23 3.90 11.22
C ALA A 282 2.00 3.86 9.70
N GLY A 283 2.97 4.32 8.93
CA GLY A 283 2.99 4.22 7.47
C GLY A 283 3.77 3.00 6.97
N HIS A 284 4.39 3.15 5.81
CA HIS A 284 5.10 2.11 5.05
C HIS A 284 6.27 1.49 5.82
N MET A 285 7.07 2.33 6.48
CA MET A 285 8.22 1.91 7.29
C MET A 285 7.86 1.99 8.77
N MET A 286 6.95 1.11 9.24
CA MET A 286 6.42 1.14 10.60
C MET A 286 7.48 1.07 11.70
N TYR A 287 8.61 0.46 11.41
CA TYR A 287 9.74 0.35 12.33
C TYR A 287 10.47 1.68 12.58
N THR A 288 10.20 2.72 11.79
CA THR A 288 10.69 4.09 12.06
C THR A 288 9.92 4.78 13.17
N ASP A 289 8.72 4.29 13.53
CA ASP A 289 7.97 4.69 14.70
C ASP A 289 8.36 3.82 15.90
N PRO A 290 8.90 4.38 17.01
CA PRO A 290 9.41 3.58 18.12
C PRO A 290 8.38 2.67 18.79
N ALA A 291 7.10 3.09 18.86
CA ALA A 291 6.04 2.29 19.45
C ALA A 291 5.69 1.10 18.54
N SER A 292 5.50 1.35 17.26
CA SER A 292 5.24 0.33 16.25
C SER A 292 6.42 -0.64 16.11
N GLY A 293 7.68 -0.14 16.15
CA GLY A 293 8.88 -0.98 16.11
C GLY A 293 8.97 -1.95 17.29
N LYS A 294 8.62 -1.50 18.51
CA LYS A 294 8.55 -2.38 19.69
C LYS A 294 7.46 -3.43 19.58
N GLN A 295 6.30 -3.05 19.03
CA GLN A 295 5.21 -3.99 18.83
C GLN A 295 5.55 -5.00 17.72
N PHE A 296 6.15 -4.55 16.62
CA PHE A 296 6.65 -5.41 15.54
C PHE A 296 7.57 -6.51 16.07
N LYS A 297 8.55 -6.14 16.93
CA LYS A 297 9.45 -7.12 17.55
C LYS A 297 8.73 -8.18 18.39
N LYS A 298 7.58 -7.84 19.00
CA LYS A 298 6.79 -8.81 19.78
C LYS A 298 5.92 -9.70 18.91
N ASP A 299 5.48 -9.20 17.76
CA ASP A 299 4.61 -9.93 16.84
C ASP A 299 5.38 -10.93 15.96
N VAL A 300 6.69 -10.72 15.79
CA VAL A 300 7.64 -11.62 15.13
C VAL A 300 8.24 -12.62 16.12
#